data_211f4fd7bdabc65afd45cf0381c9249b
#
_entry.id   211f4fd7bdabc65afd45cf0381c9249b
#
_cell.length_a   1.000
_cell.length_b   1.000
_cell.length_c   1.000
_cell.angle_alpha   90.00
_cell.angle_beta   90.00
_cell.angle_gamma   90.00
#
_symmetry.space_group_name_H-M   'P 1'
#
loop_
_entity.id
_entity.type
_entity.pdbx_description
1 polymer ?
#
loop_
_entity_poly.entity_id
_entity_poly.type
_entity_poly.pdbx_seq_one_letter_code
_entity_poly.pdbx_strand_id
1 'polypeptide(L)'
;MAELYLLTPPRIDADFADKLALTLDAGRVSALQLRLKEHDPSEVEALAPRLIEIAHQRGVSVIMNDDPALAAKLGCDGVHIGQEDGSIKQARAAMGPKAIVGVTCHDSRHLAMMAGEQGADYVAFGAFFDTATKSPKTRADLDILVWWTELFELPCVAIGGITLENASEVIAAGADYIAVCGGVWSHPEGPEAACAGLSQLLD
;
A
#
# COMPACT_ATOMS: atom_id res chain seq x y z
N MET A 1 -7.74 -1.80 15.21
CA MET A 1 -8.71 -1.37 14.18
C MET A 1 -7.93 -1.21 12.90
N ALA A 2 -8.32 -1.89 11.84
CA ALA A 2 -7.57 -1.86 10.59
C ALA A 2 -7.69 -0.49 9.89
N GLU A 3 -6.74 -0.15 9.01
CA GLU A 3 -6.69 1.13 8.29
C GLU A 3 -6.62 0.91 6.78
N LEU A 4 -7.08 1.89 5.99
CA LEU A 4 -7.08 1.81 4.53
C LEU A 4 -5.75 2.34 3.95
N TYR A 5 -5.09 1.49 3.18
CA TYR A 5 -3.88 1.78 2.42
C TYR A 5 -4.22 1.75 0.93
N LEU A 6 -4.36 2.91 0.31
CA LEU A 6 -4.75 3.01 -1.09
C LEU A 6 -3.51 2.93 -2.00
N LEU A 7 -3.58 2.16 -3.10
CA LEU A 7 -2.55 2.14 -4.14
C LEU A 7 -3.06 2.87 -5.37
N THR A 8 -2.20 3.64 -6.03
CA THR A 8 -2.53 4.18 -7.37
C THR A 8 -2.66 3.05 -8.39
N PRO A 9 -3.46 3.23 -9.45
CA PRO A 9 -3.38 2.35 -10.63
C PRO A 9 -1.97 2.37 -11.23
N PRO A 10 -1.55 1.32 -11.96
CA PRO A 10 -0.24 1.28 -12.60
C PRO A 10 -0.07 2.37 -13.68
N ARG A 11 -1.16 2.81 -14.30
CA ARG A 11 -1.25 3.95 -15.21
C ARG A 11 -2.35 4.89 -14.78
N ILE A 12 -2.08 6.19 -14.83
CA ILE A 12 -3.02 7.27 -14.50
C ILE A 12 -3.19 8.21 -15.70
N ASP A 13 -4.35 8.83 -15.78
CA ASP A 13 -4.69 9.87 -16.77
C ASP A 13 -4.49 11.29 -16.20
N ALA A 14 -4.72 12.30 -17.04
CA ALA A 14 -4.57 13.71 -16.65
C ALA A 14 -5.54 14.14 -15.55
N ASP A 15 -6.70 13.49 -15.43
CA ASP A 15 -7.76 13.81 -14.47
C ASP A 15 -7.60 13.04 -13.14
N PHE A 16 -6.58 12.19 -13.05
CA PHE A 16 -6.40 11.33 -11.87
C PHE A 16 -6.19 12.12 -10.58
N ALA A 17 -5.52 13.26 -10.64
CA ALA A 17 -5.30 14.10 -9.47
C ALA A 17 -6.62 14.56 -8.82
N ASP A 18 -7.60 14.96 -9.63
CA ASP A 18 -8.92 15.36 -9.13
C ASP A 18 -9.71 14.15 -8.61
N LYS A 19 -9.64 13.00 -9.31
CA LYS A 19 -10.23 11.73 -8.84
C LYS A 19 -9.64 11.30 -7.50
N LEU A 20 -8.31 11.40 -7.35
CA LEU A 20 -7.63 11.10 -6.10
C LEU A 20 -8.14 11.98 -4.95
N ALA A 21 -8.23 13.31 -5.19
CA ALA A 21 -8.70 14.25 -4.19
C ALA A 21 -10.12 13.88 -3.70
N LEU A 22 -11.05 13.63 -4.62
CA LEU A 22 -12.44 13.24 -4.29
C LEU A 22 -12.49 11.88 -3.56
N THR A 23 -11.67 10.93 -3.97
CA THR A 23 -11.61 9.60 -3.33
C THR A 23 -11.09 9.71 -1.89
N LEU A 24 -10.04 10.51 -1.65
CA LEU A 24 -9.50 10.73 -0.31
C LEU A 24 -10.45 11.52 0.60
N ASP A 25 -11.30 12.39 0.03
CA ASP A 25 -12.34 13.13 0.77
C ASP A 25 -13.55 12.25 1.13
N ALA A 26 -13.76 11.14 0.41
CA ALA A 26 -14.90 10.25 0.59
C ALA A 26 -14.72 9.23 1.72
N GLY A 27 -13.48 8.95 2.15
CA GLY A 27 -13.22 7.94 3.18
C GLY A 27 -11.93 8.20 3.96
N ARG A 28 -11.73 7.42 5.03
CA ARG A 28 -10.51 7.51 5.84
C ARG A 28 -9.40 6.65 5.23
N VAL A 29 -8.45 7.32 4.58
CA VAL A 29 -7.25 6.70 4.01
C VAL A 29 -6.04 7.13 4.84
N SER A 30 -5.27 6.19 5.35
CA SER A 30 -4.08 6.47 6.18
C SER A 30 -2.81 6.58 5.36
N ALA A 31 -2.72 5.83 4.27
CA ALA A 31 -1.57 5.83 3.39
C ALA A 31 -1.96 5.72 1.91
N LEU A 32 -1.15 6.34 1.05
CA LEU A 32 -1.23 6.25 -0.40
C LEU A 32 0.09 5.72 -0.95
N GLN A 33 0.07 4.61 -1.68
CA GLN A 33 1.25 4.13 -2.41
C GLN A 33 1.23 4.63 -3.86
N LEU A 34 2.29 5.32 -4.25
CA LEU A 34 2.52 5.71 -5.64
C LEU A 34 3.15 4.52 -6.39
N ARG A 35 2.32 3.75 -7.10
CA ARG A 35 2.70 2.55 -7.84
C ARG A 35 2.45 2.71 -9.35
N LEU A 36 3.15 3.65 -9.96
CA LEU A 36 2.97 4.09 -11.35
C LEU A 36 3.83 3.27 -12.34
N LYS A 37 3.70 1.94 -12.31
CA LYS A 37 4.58 0.99 -13.04
C LYS A 37 4.48 1.03 -14.57
N GLU A 38 3.46 1.65 -15.13
CA GLU A 38 3.28 1.82 -16.58
C GLU A 38 3.59 3.25 -17.06
N HIS A 39 4.29 4.02 -16.21
CA HIS A 39 4.86 5.31 -16.54
C HIS A 39 6.39 5.25 -16.56
N ASP A 40 7.00 6.04 -17.44
CA ASP A 40 8.44 6.23 -17.42
C ASP A 40 8.87 7.03 -16.17
N PRO A 41 10.11 6.85 -15.67
CA PRO A 41 10.59 7.57 -14.47
C PRO A 41 10.43 9.10 -14.57
N SER A 42 10.62 9.70 -15.74
CA SER A 42 10.42 11.13 -15.96
C SER A 42 8.97 11.56 -15.86
N GLU A 43 8.02 10.71 -16.28
CA GLU A 43 6.59 10.95 -16.11
C GLU A 43 6.21 10.86 -14.63
N VAL A 44 6.74 9.87 -13.90
CA VAL A 44 6.52 9.76 -12.45
C VAL A 44 7.02 11.00 -11.72
N GLU A 45 8.22 11.49 -12.06
CA GLU A 45 8.77 12.73 -11.49
C GLU A 45 7.89 13.97 -11.76
N ALA A 46 7.22 14.00 -12.90
CA ALA A 46 6.31 15.10 -13.25
C ALA A 46 4.94 15.00 -12.56
N LEU A 47 4.39 13.79 -12.40
CA LEU A 47 3.05 13.53 -11.88
C LEU A 47 2.99 13.48 -10.35
N ALA A 48 3.99 12.83 -9.73
CA ALA A 48 3.98 12.53 -8.30
C ALA A 48 3.88 13.75 -7.38
N PRO A 49 4.54 14.91 -7.63
CA PRO A 49 4.46 16.06 -6.73
C PRO A 49 3.03 16.53 -6.47
N ARG A 50 2.17 16.53 -7.49
CA ARG A 50 0.77 16.91 -7.33
C ARG A 50 -0.02 15.91 -6.49
N LEU A 51 0.23 14.62 -6.67
CA LEU A 51 -0.43 13.56 -5.90
C LEU A 51 0.02 13.58 -4.43
N ILE A 52 1.32 13.83 -4.19
CA ILE A 52 1.89 13.98 -2.83
C ILE A 52 1.23 15.16 -2.12
N GLU A 53 1.15 16.32 -2.79
CA GLU A 53 0.50 17.51 -2.23
C GLU A 53 -0.95 17.24 -1.82
N ILE A 54 -1.73 16.59 -2.69
CA ILE A 54 -3.14 16.24 -2.45
C ILE A 54 -3.27 15.32 -1.22
N ALA A 55 -2.41 14.32 -1.11
CA ALA A 55 -2.41 13.37 0.01
C ALA A 55 -2.01 14.07 1.32
N HIS A 56 -0.91 14.83 1.33
CA HIS A 56 -0.43 15.53 2.51
C HIS A 56 -1.43 16.58 3.03
N GLN A 57 -2.15 17.28 2.16
CA GLN A 57 -3.22 18.21 2.57
C GLN A 57 -4.35 17.53 3.35
N ARG A 58 -4.47 16.20 3.24
CA ARG A 58 -5.47 15.36 3.92
C ARG A 58 -4.89 14.52 5.06
N GLY A 59 -3.61 14.71 5.39
CA GLY A 59 -2.92 13.95 6.44
C GLY A 59 -2.63 12.49 6.03
N VAL A 60 -2.64 12.19 4.73
CA VAL A 60 -2.37 10.85 4.19
C VAL A 60 -0.87 10.71 3.92
N SER A 61 -0.24 9.69 4.52
CA SER A 61 1.17 9.38 4.27
C SER A 61 1.40 8.85 2.86
N VAL A 62 2.47 9.30 2.21
CA VAL A 62 2.78 8.89 0.83
C VAL A 62 3.97 7.94 0.79
N ILE A 63 3.77 6.76 0.25
CA ILE A 63 4.75 5.68 0.13
C ILE A 63 5.10 5.46 -1.34
N MET A 64 6.36 5.64 -1.72
CA MET A 64 6.83 5.32 -3.07
C MET A 64 6.99 3.81 -3.22
N ASN A 65 6.62 3.27 -4.38
CA ASN A 65 6.85 1.87 -4.69
C ASN A 65 8.25 1.65 -5.29
N ASP A 66 9.01 0.71 -4.76
CA ASP A 66 10.29 0.15 -5.24
C ASP A 66 11.52 1.09 -5.19
N ASP A 67 11.38 2.40 -5.38
CA ASP A 67 12.50 3.33 -5.58
C ASP A 67 12.71 4.29 -4.39
N PRO A 68 13.63 3.96 -3.45
CA PRO A 68 13.92 4.83 -2.31
C PRO A 68 14.63 6.14 -2.68
N ALA A 69 15.39 6.17 -3.78
CA ALA A 69 16.07 7.40 -4.22
C ALA A 69 15.06 8.40 -4.79
N LEU A 70 14.10 7.93 -5.58
CA LEU A 70 13.02 8.75 -6.09
C LEU A 70 12.09 9.19 -4.96
N ALA A 71 11.78 8.31 -3.99
CA ALA A 71 11.01 8.65 -2.81
C ALA A 71 11.63 9.83 -2.04
N ALA A 72 12.93 9.77 -1.77
CA ALA A 72 13.69 10.85 -1.10
C ALA A 72 13.68 12.15 -1.91
N LYS A 73 13.89 12.05 -3.23
CA LYS A 73 13.89 13.21 -4.15
C LYS A 73 12.55 13.94 -4.16
N LEU A 74 11.45 13.20 -4.13
CA LEU A 74 10.09 13.73 -4.23
C LEU A 74 9.48 14.10 -2.87
N GLY A 75 10.15 13.78 -1.77
CA GLY A 75 9.66 14.08 -0.41
C GLY A 75 8.52 13.18 0.04
N CYS A 76 8.51 11.91 -0.39
CA CYS A 76 7.60 10.91 0.15
C CYS A 76 7.93 10.59 1.61
N ASP A 77 6.92 10.14 2.37
CA ASP A 77 7.09 9.75 3.78
C ASP A 77 7.78 8.40 3.94
N GLY A 78 7.72 7.57 2.90
CA GLY A 78 8.30 6.24 2.94
C GLY A 78 8.46 5.59 1.58
N VAL A 79 8.93 4.33 1.63
CA VAL A 79 9.08 3.46 0.47
C VAL A 79 8.59 2.05 0.79
N HIS A 80 7.98 1.41 -0.17
CA HIS A 80 7.64 0.00 -0.12
C HIS A 80 8.50 -0.78 -1.11
N ILE A 81 9.26 -1.76 -0.63
CA ILE A 81 10.17 -2.56 -1.43
C ILE A 81 9.73 -4.03 -1.51
N GLY A 82 9.90 -4.63 -2.67
CA GLY A 82 9.80 -6.07 -2.86
C GLY A 82 11.15 -6.76 -2.60
N GLN A 83 11.17 -8.08 -2.78
CA GLN A 83 12.36 -8.90 -2.50
C GLN A 83 13.52 -8.67 -3.48
N GLU A 84 13.25 -8.04 -4.62
CA GLU A 84 14.22 -7.79 -5.70
C GLU A 84 14.63 -6.30 -5.80
N ASP A 85 14.00 -5.41 -5.00
CA ASP A 85 14.13 -3.95 -5.13
C ASP A 85 15.17 -3.33 -4.19
N GLY A 86 15.99 -4.17 -3.55
CA GLY A 86 17.04 -3.74 -2.64
C GLY A 86 16.79 -4.13 -1.18
N SER A 87 17.53 -3.52 -0.27
CA SER A 87 17.45 -3.84 1.16
C SER A 87 16.88 -2.68 1.98
N ILE A 88 16.32 -2.99 3.14
CA ILE A 88 15.86 -2.01 4.13
C ILE A 88 16.99 -1.02 4.49
N LYS A 89 18.22 -1.53 4.63
CA LYS A 89 19.40 -0.69 4.91
C LYS A 89 19.65 0.34 3.79
N GLN A 90 19.50 -0.05 2.53
CA GLN A 90 19.65 0.86 1.39
C GLN A 90 18.52 1.89 1.35
N ALA A 91 17.28 1.46 1.60
CA ALA A 91 16.14 2.36 1.69
C ALA A 91 16.32 3.41 2.79
N ARG A 92 16.73 3.00 3.99
CA ARG A 92 17.07 3.91 5.11
C ARG A 92 18.23 4.85 4.78
N ALA A 93 19.26 4.37 4.08
CA ALA A 93 20.38 5.20 3.68
C ALA A 93 19.98 6.31 2.69
N ALA A 94 19.03 6.02 1.79
CA ALA A 94 18.53 7.00 0.82
C ALA A 94 17.56 8.01 1.43
N MET A 95 16.62 7.55 2.26
CA MET A 95 15.51 8.37 2.77
C MET A 95 15.74 8.93 4.19
N GLY A 96 16.70 8.39 4.92
CA GLY A 96 16.95 8.74 6.32
C GLY A 96 16.24 7.84 7.34
N PRO A 97 16.59 7.99 8.63
CA PRO A 97 16.20 7.03 9.67
C PRO A 97 14.71 7.10 10.07
N LYS A 98 14.02 8.16 9.72
CA LYS A 98 12.60 8.39 10.06
C LYS A 98 11.63 7.98 8.96
N ALA A 99 12.14 7.61 7.77
CA ALA A 99 11.29 7.20 6.67
C ALA A 99 10.57 5.89 6.98
N ILE A 100 9.35 5.74 6.50
CA ILE A 100 8.60 4.50 6.59
C ILE A 100 9.13 3.52 5.54
N VAL A 101 9.55 2.32 5.96
CA VAL A 101 10.03 1.27 5.05
C VAL A 101 9.17 0.03 5.21
N GLY A 102 8.37 -0.26 4.18
CA GLY A 102 7.55 -1.45 4.11
C GLY A 102 8.15 -2.52 3.19
N VAL A 103 7.87 -3.79 3.48
CA VAL A 103 8.44 -4.92 2.73
C VAL A 103 7.36 -5.92 2.33
N THR A 104 7.32 -6.29 1.03
CA THR A 104 6.51 -7.41 0.55
C THR A 104 7.11 -8.75 1.00
N CYS A 105 6.33 -9.54 1.73
CA CYS A 105 6.74 -10.86 2.24
C CYS A 105 5.97 -12.03 1.62
N HIS A 106 5.09 -11.75 0.67
CA HIS A 106 4.28 -12.77 -0.02
C HIS A 106 3.44 -13.62 0.98
N ASP A 107 3.62 -14.93 0.97
CA ASP A 107 3.03 -15.91 1.89
C ASP A 107 4.08 -16.46 2.89
N SER A 108 5.22 -15.78 3.03
CA SER A 108 6.39 -16.31 3.75
C SER A 108 6.55 -15.71 5.14
N ARG A 109 6.30 -16.52 6.16
CA ARG A 109 6.60 -16.20 7.55
C ARG A 109 8.08 -15.87 7.76
N HIS A 110 8.98 -16.59 7.07
CA HIS A 110 10.42 -16.39 7.17
C HIS A 110 10.83 -15.00 6.66
N LEU A 111 10.33 -14.59 5.47
CA LEU A 111 10.62 -13.26 4.92
C LEU A 111 10.12 -12.14 5.83
N ALA A 112 8.95 -12.32 6.44
CA ALA A 112 8.38 -11.33 7.35
C ALA A 112 9.22 -11.18 8.64
N MET A 113 9.66 -12.29 9.24
CA MET A 113 10.56 -12.25 10.40
C MET A 113 11.89 -11.57 10.07
N MET A 114 12.49 -11.93 8.93
CA MET A 114 13.73 -11.30 8.45
C MET A 114 13.57 -9.79 8.20
N ALA A 115 12.43 -9.36 7.64
CA ALA A 115 12.14 -7.94 7.42
C ALA A 115 12.02 -7.20 8.76
N GLY A 116 11.35 -7.76 9.75
CA GLY A 116 11.25 -7.21 11.09
C GLY A 116 12.61 -7.09 11.77
N GLU A 117 13.44 -8.13 11.73
CA GLU A 117 14.81 -8.11 12.28
C GLU A 117 15.71 -7.06 11.61
N GLN A 118 15.48 -6.77 10.33
CA GLN A 118 16.20 -5.74 9.58
C GLN A 118 15.65 -4.32 9.79
N GLY A 119 14.57 -4.15 10.54
CA GLY A 119 13.99 -2.87 10.90
C GLY A 119 13.00 -2.30 9.87
N ALA A 120 12.19 -3.17 9.25
CA ALA A 120 10.99 -2.73 8.54
C ALA A 120 10.01 -2.06 9.50
N ASP A 121 9.20 -1.11 9.01
CA ASP A 121 8.12 -0.49 9.78
C ASP A 121 6.79 -1.23 9.58
N TYR A 122 6.65 -1.99 8.51
CA TYR A 122 5.54 -2.93 8.29
C TYR A 122 5.93 -4.01 7.29
N VAL A 123 5.20 -5.12 7.34
CA VAL A 123 5.29 -6.21 6.37
C VAL A 123 3.99 -6.34 5.59
N ALA A 124 4.05 -6.77 4.31
CA ALA A 124 2.87 -6.98 3.49
C ALA A 124 2.76 -8.44 3.05
N PHE A 125 1.62 -9.06 3.36
CA PHE A 125 1.27 -10.41 2.96
C PHE A 125 0.25 -10.40 1.82
N GLY A 126 0.38 -11.33 0.88
CA GLY A 126 -0.53 -11.50 -0.26
C GLY A 126 0.09 -12.30 -1.42
N ALA A 127 -0.72 -12.54 -2.47
CA ALA A 127 -2.08 -12.05 -2.63
C ALA A 127 -3.08 -12.96 -1.93
N PHE A 128 -4.10 -12.38 -1.29
CA PHE A 128 -5.16 -13.15 -0.63
C PHE A 128 -6.27 -13.57 -1.60
N PHE A 129 -6.61 -12.73 -2.56
CA PHE A 129 -7.66 -12.96 -3.54
C PHE A 129 -7.13 -12.81 -4.96
N ASP A 130 -7.90 -13.27 -5.95
CA ASP A 130 -7.55 -13.11 -7.36
C ASP A 130 -7.47 -11.63 -7.74
N THR A 131 -6.46 -11.25 -8.51
CA THR A 131 -6.19 -9.86 -8.87
C THR A 131 -5.76 -9.72 -10.32
N ALA A 132 -6.31 -8.72 -11.00
CA ALA A 132 -5.90 -8.35 -12.35
C ALA A 132 -4.69 -7.40 -12.37
N THR A 133 -4.37 -6.76 -11.25
CA THR A 133 -3.33 -5.71 -11.19
C THR A 133 -1.90 -6.27 -11.30
N LYS A 134 -1.69 -7.51 -10.86
CA LYS A 134 -0.40 -8.22 -10.93
C LYS A 134 -0.67 -9.72 -10.90
N SER A 135 0.04 -10.50 -11.73
CA SER A 135 0.04 -11.97 -11.58
C SER A 135 0.76 -12.32 -10.27
N PRO A 136 0.08 -12.81 -9.23
CA PRO A 136 0.71 -13.09 -7.96
C PRO A 136 1.67 -14.28 -8.10
N LYS A 137 2.86 -14.17 -7.51
CA LYS A 137 3.82 -15.30 -7.44
C LYS A 137 3.32 -16.40 -6.50
N THR A 138 2.55 -16.01 -5.48
CA THR A 138 2.01 -16.90 -4.44
C THR A 138 0.62 -16.43 -4.02
N ARG A 139 -0.13 -17.33 -3.38
CA ARG A 139 -1.41 -17.02 -2.72
C ARG A 139 -1.23 -17.24 -1.22
N ALA A 140 -1.51 -16.21 -0.44
CA ALA A 140 -1.45 -16.28 1.01
C ALA A 140 -2.78 -16.76 1.59
N ASP A 141 -2.72 -17.59 2.64
CA ASP A 141 -3.88 -17.96 3.44
C ASP A 141 -4.06 -16.97 4.60
N LEU A 142 -5.31 -16.79 5.05
CA LEU A 142 -5.66 -15.88 6.17
C LEU A 142 -4.91 -16.25 7.48
N ASP A 143 -4.58 -17.52 7.66
CA ASP A 143 -3.81 -18.02 8.81
C ASP A 143 -2.46 -17.32 9.02
N ILE A 144 -1.88 -16.73 7.96
CA ILE A 144 -0.61 -16.00 8.11
C ILE A 144 -0.83 -14.67 8.85
N LEU A 145 -1.98 -14.00 8.65
CA LEU A 145 -2.34 -12.78 9.39
C LEU A 145 -2.58 -13.08 10.86
N VAL A 146 -3.41 -14.11 11.17
CA VAL A 146 -3.68 -14.54 12.53
C VAL A 146 -2.38 -14.88 13.25
N TRP A 147 -1.54 -15.70 12.61
CA TRP A 147 -0.25 -16.09 13.18
C TRP A 147 0.67 -14.88 13.43
N TRP A 148 0.69 -13.90 12.49
CA TRP A 148 1.56 -12.73 12.63
C TRP A 148 1.11 -11.85 13.79
N THR A 149 -0.17 -11.48 13.83
CA THR A 149 -0.71 -10.56 14.83
C THR A 149 -0.75 -11.14 16.26
N GLU A 150 -0.76 -12.48 16.41
CA GLU A 150 -0.62 -13.11 17.70
C GLU A 150 0.81 -13.08 18.28
N LEU A 151 1.84 -12.99 17.41
CA LEU A 151 3.23 -13.15 17.81
C LEU A 151 4.08 -11.88 17.67
N PHE A 152 3.68 -10.93 16.84
CA PHE A 152 4.49 -9.76 16.51
C PHE A 152 3.69 -8.46 16.66
N GLU A 153 4.38 -7.42 17.15
CA GLU A 153 3.83 -6.06 17.25
C GLU A 153 4.03 -5.25 15.95
N LEU A 154 4.89 -5.74 15.05
CA LEU A 154 5.16 -5.09 13.77
C LEU A 154 3.91 -5.15 12.89
N PRO A 155 3.38 -4.00 12.42
CA PRO A 155 2.16 -3.96 11.65
C PRO A 155 2.21 -4.80 10.37
N CYS A 156 1.09 -5.43 10.02
CA CYS A 156 0.95 -6.17 8.78
C CYS A 156 -0.11 -5.57 7.86
N VAL A 157 0.20 -5.60 6.58
CA VAL A 157 -0.67 -5.17 5.48
C VAL A 157 -1.17 -6.39 4.73
N ALA A 158 -2.48 -6.54 4.60
CA ALA A 158 -3.07 -7.50 3.68
C ALA A 158 -3.24 -6.86 2.30
N ILE A 159 -2.78 -7.55 1.24
CA ILE A 159 -2.86 -7.06 -0.13
C ILE A 159 -3.24 -8.16 -1.13
N GLY A 160 -3.80 -7.75 -2.25
CA GLY A 160 -4.08 -8.58 -3.42
C GLY A 160 -5.54 -8.99 -3.55
N GLY A 161 -6.22 -8.39 -4.53
CA GLY A 161 -7.61 -8.66 -4.87
C GLY A 161 -8.65 -8.24 -3.83
N ILE A 162 -8.27 -7.38 -2.89
CA ILE A 162 -9.19 -6.89 -1.85
C ILE A 162 -10.21 -5.94 -2.49
N THR A 163 -11.48 -6.17 -2.17
CA THR A 163 -12.65 -5.39 -2.61
C THR A 163 -13.58 -5.16 -1.41
N LEU A 164 -14.63 -4.39 -1.61
CA LEU A 164 -15.64 -4.15 -0.57
C LEU A 164 -16.31 -5.45 -0.08
N GLU A 165 -16.46 -6.44 -0.98
CA GLU A 165 -17.16 -7.71 -0.68
C GLU A 165 -16.31 -8.67 0.17
N ASN A 166 -14.98 -8.59 0.10
CA ASN A 166 -14.10 -9.57 0.76
C ASN A 166 -13.17 -8.96 1.83
N ALA A 167 -13.13 -7.61 1.96
CA ALA A 167 -12.26 -6.92 2.92
C ALA A 167 -12.45 -7.39 4.37
N SER A 168 -13.71 -7.71 4.76
CA SER A 168 -14.03 -8.19 6.11
C SER A 168 -13.28 -9.47 6.50
N GLU A 169 -12.90 -10.32 5.54
CA GLU A 169 -12.18 -11.57 5.83
C GLU A 169 -10.75 -11.30 6.33
N VAL A 170 -10.01 -10.41 5.66
CA VAL A 170 -8.65 -10.03 6.07
C VAL A 170 -8.63 -9.15 7.32
N ILE A 171 -9.67 -8.31 7.50
CA ILE A 171 -9.83 -7.49 8.72
C ILE A 171 -10.08 -8.42 9.92
N ALA A 172 -10.98 -9.38 9.79
CA ALA A 172 -11.27 -10.35 10.87
C ALA A 172 -10.07 -11.26 11.18
N ALA A 173 -9.19 -11.51 10.19
CA ALA A 173 -7.95 -12.26 10.39
C ALA A 173 -6.84 -11.43 11.09
N GLY A 174 -7.08 -10.13 11.34
CA GLY A 174 -6.18 -9.29 12.14
C GLY A 174 -5.26 -8.38 11.34
N ALA A 175 -5.50 -8.14 10.05
CA ALA A 175 -4.71 -7.17 9.28
C ALA A 175 -4.77 -5.78 9.92
N ASP A 176 -3.62 -5.12 10.12
CA ASP A 176 -3.54 -3.74 10.60
C ASP A 176 -3.88 -2.76 9.48
N TYR A 177 -3.54 -3.11 8.24
CA TYR A 177 -3.87 -2.34 7.05
C TYR A 177 -4.42 -3.25 5.95
N ILE A 178 -5.40 -2.74 5.21
CA ILE A 178 -5.86 -3.34 3.95
C ILE A 178 -5.38 -2.50 2.78
N ALA A 179 -4.58 -3.09 1.88
CA ALA A 179 -4.02 -2.40 0.71
C ALA A 179 -4.88 -2.68 -0.53
N VAL A 180 -5.50 -1.64 -1.06
CA VAL A 180 -6.49 -1.75 -2.14
C VAL A 180 -6.09 -0.91 -3.35
N CYS A 181 -6.20 -1.49 -4.54
CA CYS A 181 -6.03 -0.83 -5.83
C CYS A 181 -7.30 -1.01 -6.68
N GLY A 182 -7.42 -2.12 -7.39
CA GLY A 182 -8.53 -2.38 -8.30
C GLY A 182 -9.90 -2.35 -7.65
N GLY A 183 -10.01 -2.79 -6.38
CA GLY A 183 -11.25 -2.74 -5.61
C GLY A 183 -11.79 -1.32 -5.39
N VAL A 184 -10.93 -0.30 -5.50
CA VAL A 184 -11.34 1.11 -5.46
C VAL A 184 -11.46 1.68 -6.87
N TRP A 185 -10.41 1.66 -7.67
CA TRP A 185 -10.37 2.38 -8.95
C TRP A 185 -11.25 1.76 -10.05
N SER A 186 -11.61 0.49 -9.93
CA SER A 186 -12.49 -0.22 -10.88
C SER A 186 -13.87 -0.54 -10.30
N HIS A 187 -14.24 0.09 -9.18
CA HIS A 187 -15.54 -0.13 -8.56
C HIS A 187 -16.67 0.40 -9.46
N PRO A 188 -17.77 -0.35 -9.66
CA PRO A 188 -18.84 0.05 -10.59
C PRO A 188 -19.54 1.37 -10.22
N GLU A 189 -19.61 1.71 -8.94
CA GLU A 189 -20.20 2.96 -8.44
C GLU A 189 -19.18 4.09 -8.25
N GLY A 190 -17.95 3.89 -8.75
CA GLY A 190 -16.85 4.86 -8.65
C GLY A 190 -15.96 4.68 -7.41
N PRO A 191 -14.75 5.28 -7.45
CA PRO A 191 -13.77 5.12 -6.39
C PRO A 191 -14.17 5.76 -5.06
N GLU A 192 -14.97 6.83 -5.09
CA GLU A 192 -15.48 7.50 -3.90
C GLU A 192 -16.42 6.57 -3.11
N ALA A 193 -17.36 5.90 -3.81
CA ALA A 193 -18.28 4.97 -3.18
C ALA A 193 -17.53 3.77 -2.56
N ALA A 194 -16.54 3.23 -3.27
CA ALA A 194 -15.71 2.14 -2.76
C ALA A 194 -14.91 2.56 -1.53
N CYS A 195 -14.28 3.75 -1.57
CA CYS A 195 -13.49 4.27 -0.45
C CYS A 195 -14.36 4.51 0.79
N ALA A 196 -15.53 5.11 0.62
CA ALA A 196 -16.50 5.32 1.71
C ALA A 196 -16.97 3.98 2.31
N GLY A 197 -17.32 3.01 1.48
CA GLY A 197 -17.76 1.69 1.91
C GLY A 197 -16.66 0.91 2.66
N LEU A 198 -15.42 0.92 2.15
CA LEU A 198 -14.28 0.32 2.84
C LEU A 198 -14.04 0.99 4.19
N SER A 199 -14.12 2.33 4.27
CA SER A 199 -13.94 3.06 5.52
C SER A 199 -14.98 2.68 6.57
N GLN A 200 -16.23 2.39 6.18
CA GLN A 200 -17.27 1.93 7.09
C GLN A 200 -17.01 0.53 7.66
N LEU A 201 -16.32 -0.34 6.90
CA LEU A 201 -15.92 -1.66 7.40
C LEU A 201 -14.78 -1.60 8.42
N LEU A 202 -14.03 -0.49 8.44
CA LEU A 202 -12.88 -0.26 9.32
C LEU A 202 -13.25 0.45 10.63
N ASP A 203 -14.51 0.85 10.79
CA ASP A 203 -15.09 1.41 12.02
C ASP A 203 -15.45 0.31 13.02
#